data_3627260106168312ca8f434532ae9cec
#
_entry.id   3627260106168312ca8f434532ae9cec
#
_cell.length_a   1.000
_cell.length_b   1.000
_cell.length_c   1.000
_cell.angle_alpha   90.00
_cell.angle_beta   90.00
_cell.angle_gamma   90.00
#
_symmetry.space_group_name_H-M   'P 1'
#
loop_
_entity.id
_entity.type
_entity.pdbx_description
1 polymer ?
#
loop_
_entity_poly.entity_id
_entity_poly.type
_entity_poly.pdbx_seq_one_letter_code
_entity_poly.pdbx_strand_id
1 'polypeptide(L)'
;MRTRLAVVIAVGLAVLVSRPLIRAAAAMPDWAYAIPAPATPGAAPAPAPPDTSSKRIPASDLTFTRQQISDGFAPADWFPGDHPRMPDIVAHGRRPDVRACGLCHYPNGKGRQENAGVAGLPVSYFMQTMSDFRSGAR
;
A
#
# COMPACT_ATOMS: atom_id res chain seq x y z
N MET A 1 -18.53 -4.83 -63.40
CA MET A 1 -18.60 -5.80 -62.27
C MET A 1 -17.25 -6.20 -61.72
N ARG A 2 -16.15 -6.30 -62.47
CA ARG A 2 -14.81 -6.73 -62.01
C ARG A 2 -14.13 -5.74 -61.03
N THR A 3 -14.33 -4.44 -61.21
CA THR A 3 -13.71 -3.40 -60.35
C THR A 3 -14.31 -3.33 -58.94
N ARG A 4 -15.61 -3.59 -58.79
CA ARG A 4 -16.28 -3.60 -57.49
C ARG A 4 -15.89 -4.79 -56.65
N LEU A 5 -15.62 -5.95 -57.25
CA LEU A 5 -15.18 -7.15 -56.58
C LEU A 5 -13.77 -6.99 -56.02
N ALA A 6 -12.85 -6.35 -56.77
CA ALA A 6 -11.48 -6.11 -56.32
C ALA A 6 -11.39 -5.16 -55.12
N VAL A 7 -12.25 -4.12 -55.06
CA VAL A 7 -12.31 -3.20 -53.90
C VAL A 7 -12.82 -3.89 -52.64
N VAL A 8 -13.84 -4.76 -52.76
CA VAL A 8 -14.36 -5.49 -51.60
C VAL A 8 -13.33 -6.45 -51.03
N ILE A 9 -12.55 -7.13 -51.87
CA ILE A 9 -11.50 -8.03 -51.44
C ILE A 9 -10.36 -7.27 -50.77
N ALA A 10 -9.97 -6.11 -51.33
CA ALA A 10 -8.92 -5.27 -50.73
C ALA A 10 -9.31 -4.70 -49.36
N VAL A 11 -10.54 -4.28 -49.16
CA VAL A 11 -11.04 -3.79 -47.87
C VAL A 11 -11.17 -4.94 -46.85
N GLY A 12 -11.62 -6.12 -47.29
CA GLY A 12 -11.69 -7.31 -46.44
C GLY A 12 -10.28 -7.75 -45.94
N LEU A 13 -9.29 -7.71 -46.82
CA LEU A 13 -7.90 -8.06 -46.43
C LEU A 13 -7.28 -7.03 -45.49
N ALA A 14 -7.55 -5.74 -45.68
CA ALA A 14 -7.08 -4.66 -44.80
C ALA A 14 -7.67 -4.78 -43.39
N VAL A 15 -8.92 -5.21 -43.24
CA VAL A 15 -9.56 -5.42 -41.93
C VAL A 15 -9.00 -6.64 -41.20
N LEU A 16 -8.56 -7.66 -41.94
CA LEU A 16 -7.92 -8.84 -41.36
C LEU A 16 -6.49 -8.60 -40.85
N VAL A 17 -5.75 -7.67 -41.48
CA VAL A 17 -4.37 -7.32 -41.08
C VAL A 17 -4.36 -6.33 -39.91
N SER A 18 -5.45 -5.58 -39.70
CA SER A 18 -5.56 -4.55 -38.63
C SER A 18 -6.03 -5.11 -37.30
N ARG A 19 -6.10 -6.42 -37.11
CA ARG A 19 -6.35 -6.94 -35.74
C ARG A 19 -5.16 -6.56 -34.87
N PRO A 20 -5.35 -5.72 -33.85
CA PRO A 20 -4.27 -5.49 -32.88
C PRO A 20 -3.92 -6.88 -32.31
N LEU A 21 -2.66 -7.27 -32.48
CA LEU A 21 -2.11 -8.36 -31.69
C LEU A 21 -2.24 -7.92 -30.24
N ILE A 22 -3.35 -8.26 -29.60
CA ILE A 22 -3.48 -8.19 -28.14
C ILE A 22 -2.38 -9.15 -27.66
N ARG A 23 -1.23 -8.56 -27.39
CA ARG A 23 -0.13 -9.27 -26.78
C ARG A 23 -0.71 -9.72 -25.44
N ALA A 24 -0.99 -11.01 -25.29
CA ALA A 24 -1.35 -11.56 -24.01
C ALA A 24 -0.30 -11.06 -23.02
N ALA A 25 -0.71 -10.32 -22.00
CA ALA A 25 0.20 -9.90 -20.96
C ALA A 25 0.89 -11.16 -20.49
N ALA A 26 2.22 -11.19 -20.58
CA ALA A 26 2.97 -12.32 -20.10
C ALA A 26 2.56 -12.56 -18.65
N ALA A 27 2.17 -13.78 -18.32
CA ALA A 27 1.82 -14.14 -16.96
C ALA A 27 2.98 -13.69 -16.06
N MET A 28 2.65 -12.97 -15.01
CA MET A 28 3.68 -12.52 -14.06
C MET A 28 4.34 -13.75 -13.46
N PRO A 29 5.67 -13.77 -13.34
CA PRO A 29 6.36 -14.91 -12.76
C PRO A 29 5.92 -15.09 -11.29
N ASP A 30 5.74 -16.34 -10.88
CA ASP A 30 5.21 -16.70 -9.56
C ASP A 30 6.03 -16.13 -8.39
N TRP A 31 7.30 -15.81 -8.62
CA TRP A 31 8.17 -15.19 -7.63
C TRP A 31 7.97 -13.68 -7.47
N ALA A 32 7.33 -13.02 -8.45
CA ALA A 32 7.19 -11.55 -8.43
C ALA A 32 6.16 -11.07 -7.39
N TYR A 33 5.15 -11.88 -7.14
CA TYR A 33 4.12 -11.62 -6.12
C TYR A 33 3.65 -12.95 -5.54
N ALA A 34 3.58 -13.03 -4.22
CA ALA A 34 2.89 -14.11 -3.55
C ALA A 34 1.37 -13.94 -3.81
N ILE A 35 0.89 -14.44 -4.95
CA ILE A 35 -0.54 -14.47 -5.23
C ILE A 35 -1.10 -15.63 -4.42
N PRO A 36 -1.95 -15.38 -3.40
CA PRO A 36 -2.61 -16.45 -2.68
C PRO A 36 -3.38 -17.32 -3.70
N ALA A 37 -3.29 -18.64 -3.57
CA ALA A 37 -4.13 -19.52 -4.36
C ALA A 37 -5.60 -19.07 -4.21
N PRO A 38 -6.42 -19.12 -5.27
CA PRO A 38 -7.83 -18.78 -5.18
C PRO A 38 -8.45 -19.52 -4.00
N ALA A 39 -9.04 -18.77 -3.05
CA ALA A 39 -9.72 -19.36 -1.93
C ALA A 39 -10.84 -20.27 -2.45
N THR A 40 -10.84 -21.53 -2.05
CA THR A 40 -11.94 -22.44 -2.35
C THR A 40 -13.21 -21.84 -1.74
N PRO A 41 -14.28 -21.63 -2.51
CA PRO A 41 -15.52 -21.10 -1.95
C PRO A 41 -15.99 -21.99 -0.78
N GLY A 42 -16.09 -21.39 0.41
CA GLY A 42 -16.57 -22.06 1.62
C GLY A 42 -15.51 -22.37 2.69
N ALA A 43 -14.23 -22.20 2.43
CA ALA A 43 -13.17 -22.44 3.42
C ALA A 43 -12.45 -21.13 3.79
N ALA A 44 -13.13 -20.22 4.48
CA ALA A 44 -12.40 -19.21 5.26
C ALA A 44 -11.66 -19.93 6.38
N PRO A 45 -10.31 -19.88 6.47
CA PRO A 45 -9.60 -20.45 7.59
C PRO A 45 -10.14 -19.85 8.88
N ALA A 46 -10.39 -20.70 9.90
CA ALA A 46 -10.72 -20.20 11.21
C ALA A 46 -9.65 -19.17 11.64
N PRO A 47 -10.02 -18.04 12.25
CA PRO A 47 -9.06 -17.06 12.72
C PRO A 47 -8.01 -17.76 13.59
N ALA A 48 -6.74 -17.60 13.24
CA ALA A 48 -5.67 -18.13 14.08
C ALA A 48 -5.76 -17.50 15.47
N PRO A 49 -5.45 -18.25 16.54
CA PRO A 49 -5.41 -17.70 17.88
C PRO A 49 -4.50 -16.45 17.90
N PRO A 50 -4.83 -15.45 18.74
CA PRO A 50 -4.01 -14.25 18.85
C PRO A 50 -2.56 -14.61 19.22
N ASP A 51 -1.60 -14.13 18.42
CA ASP A 51 -0.17 -14.27 18.78
C ASP A 51 0.14 -13.30 19.93
N THR A 52 0.23 -13.83 21.13
CA THR A 52 0.56 -13.07 22.36
C THR A 52 2.06 -13.06 22.66
N SER A 53 2.89 -13.69 21.80
CA SER A 53 4.33 -13.72 22.03
C SER A 53 4.94 -12.32 21.92
N SER A 54 5.90 -12.03 22.81
CA SER A 54 6.67 -10.78 22.77
C SER A 54 7.63 -10.80 21.59
N LYS A 55 7.61 -9.75 20.81
CA LYS A 55 8.54 -9.49 19.71
C LYS A 55 9.57 -8.45 20.13
N ARG A 56 10.77 -8.58 19.63
CA ARG A 56 11.88 -7.64 19.83
C ARG A 56 12.56 -7.37 18.50
N ILE A 57 13.07 -6.17 18.32
CA ILE A 57 13.93 -5.82 17.19
C ILE A 57 15.36 -5.58 17.67
N PRO A 58 16.37 -5.75 16.79
CA PRO A 58 17.76 -5.42 17.13
C PRO A 58 17.90 -3.97 17.61
N ALA A 59 18.79 -3.75 18.55
CA ALA A 59 19.11 -2.44 19.14
C ALA A 59 17.99 -1.76 19.95
N SER A 60 16.86 -2.44 20.20
CA SER A 60 15.85 -1.97 21.15
C SER A 60 15.76 -2.90 22.36
N ASP A 61 15.65 -2.33 23.55
CA ASP A 61 15.39 -3.07 24.80
C ASP A 61 13.90 -3.30 25.04
N LEU A 62 13.03 -2.69 24.23
CA LEU A 62 11.61 -2.81 24.35
C LEU A 62 11.08 -4.08 23.68
N THR A 63 9.98 -4.58 24.18
CA THR A 63 9.24 -5.71 23.63
C THR A 63 7.77 -5.36 23.47
N PHE A 64 7.17 -5.81 22.37
CA PHE A 64 5.75 -5.61 22.09
C PHE A 64 5.12 -6.91 21.60
N THR A 65 3.88 -7.14 21.92
CA THR A 65 3.09 -8.22 21.32
C THR A 65 2.68 -7.84 19.89
N ARG A 66 2.29 -8.83 19.08
CA ARG A 66 1.76 -8.60 17.75
C ARG A 66 0.57 -7.63 17.76
N GLN A 67 -0.29 -7.73 18.77
CA GLN A 67 -1.44 -6.84 18.92
C GLN A 67 -1.00 -5.39 19.16
N GLN A 68 -0.03 -5.15 20.03
CA GLN A 68 0.52 -3.80 20.27
C GLN A 68 1.20 -3.22 19.04
N ILE A 69 1.96 -4.04 18.28
CA ILE A 69 2.61 -3.61 17.04
C ILE A 69 1.58 -3.16 15.99
N SER A 70 0.42 -3.80 15.94
CA SER A 70 -0.65 -3.51 14.98
C SER A 70 -1.73 -2.55 15.50
N ASP A 71 -1.58 -2.02 16.72
CA ASP A 71 -2.55 -1.07 17.26
C ASP A 71 -2.55 0.23 16.44
N GLY A 72 -3.68 0.52 15.83
CA GLY A 72 -3.85 1.71 14.99
C GLY A 72 -3.84 3.03 15.76
N PHE A 73 -3.95 2.99 17.09
CA PHE A 73 -4.08 4.15 17.97
C PHE A 73 -3.04 4.23 19.09
N ALA A 74 -2.13 3.26 19.11
CA ALA A 74 -0.96 3.25 19.99
C ALA A 74 0.12 2.35 19.35
N PRO A 75 0.61 2.72 18.16
CA PRO A 75 1.62 1.92 17.47
C PRO A 75 2.89 1.80 18.31
N ALA A 76 3.54 0.64 18.22
CA ALA A 76 4.77 0.39 18.93
C ALA A 76 5.86 1.41 18.57
N ASP A 77 6.39 2.07 19.58
CA ASP A 77 7.55 2.95 19.47
C ASP A 77 8.77 2.21 20.04
N TRP A 78 9.64 1.76 19.18
CA TRP A 78 10.80 0.95 19.53
C TRP A 78 11.97 1.77 20.07
N PHE A 79 11.99 3.07 19.80
CA PHE A 79 13.09 3.96 20.16
C PHE A 79 12.59 5.33 20.66
N PRO A 80 11.85 5.36 21.78
CA PRO A 80 11.23 6.60 22.25
C PRO A 80 12.24 7.69 22.66
N GLY A 81 13.51 7.31 22.81
CA GLY A 81 14.61 8.26 23.09
C GLY A 81 15.21 8.91 21.85
N ASP A 82 14.91 8.42 20.64
CA ASP A 82 15.56 8.84 19.39
C ASP A 82 14.80 9.97 18.66
N HIS A 83 13.71 10.44 19.22
CA HIS A 83 12.91 11.53 18.64
C HIS A 83 12.25 12.38 19.74
N PRO A 84 11.89 13.63 19.44
CA PRO A 84 11.12 14.46 20.37
C PRO A 84 9.75 13.82 20.69
N ARG A 85 9.14 14.24 21.83
CA ARG A 85 7.80 13.80 22.17
C ARG A 85 6.84 14.04 21.00
N MET A 86 6.17 12.97 20.58
CA MET A 86 5.18 13.03 19.50
C MET A 86 3.94 13.82 19.94
N PRO A 87 3.39 14.67 19.05
CA PRO A 87 2.03 15.19 19.24
C PRO A 87 1.00 14.06 19.33
N ASP A 88 -0.08 14.26 20.07
CA ASP A 88 -1.09 13.21 20.31
C ASP A 88 -1.67 12.61 19.02
N ILE A 89 -1.88 13.44 18.00
CA ILE A 89 -2.37 12.96 16.70
C ILE A 89 -1.37 12.01 16.01
N VAL A 90 -0.09 12.19 16.25
CA VAL A 90 0.97 11.32 15.71
C VAL A 90 1.07 10.03 16.51
N ALA A 91 1.01 10.12 17.85
CA ALA A 91 1.14 8.98 18.75
C ALA A 91 -0.15 8.17 18.88
N HIS A 92 -1.31 8.81 18.87
CA HIS A 92 -2.59 8.18 19.23
C HIS A 92 -3.71 8.38 18.22
N GLY A 93 -3.53 9.27 17.24
CA GLY A 93 -4.59 9.58 16.30
C GLY A 93 -5.81 10.24 16.95
N ARG A 94 -6.98 10.05 16.36
CA ARG A 94 -8.27 10.50 16.86
C ARG A 94 -9.31 9.41 16.65
N ARG A 95 -9.65 8.69 17.68
CA ARG A 95 -10.66 7.63 17.64
C ARG A 95 -12.05 8.18 17.26
N PRO A 96 -12.86 7.44 16.54
CA PRO A 96 -12.56 6.15 15.93
C PRO A 96 -11.91 6.25 14.52
N ASP A 97 -11.90 7.43 13.90
CA ASP A 97 -11.77 7.59 12.45
C ASP A 97 -10.32 7.84 11.97
N VAL A 98 -9.48 8.48 12.80
CA VAL A 98 -8.13 8.85 12.41
C VAL A 98 -7.10 8.05 13.19
N ARG A 99 -6.43 7.11 12.52
CA ARG A 99 -5.34 6.33 13.11
C ARG A 99 -4.13 7.21 13.40
N ALA A 100 -3.29 6.78 14.32
CA ALA A 100 -2.03 7.45 14.63
C ALA A 100 -1.15 7.58 13.38
N CYS A 101 -0.65 8.78 13.09
CA CYS A 101 0.23 9.00 11.93
C CYS A 101 1.52 8.17 12.05
N GLY A 102 2.02 7.97 13.28
CA GLY A 102 3.18 7.14 13.59
C GLY A 102 3.03 5.67 13.23
N LEU A 103 1.78 5.17 13.05
CA LEU A 103 1.54 3.81 12.59
C LEU A 103 2.14 3.54 11.20
N CYS A 104 2.02 4.50 10.29
CA CYS A 104 2.46 4.38 8.89
C CYS A 104 3.77 5.11 8.64
N HIS A 105 3.94 6.29 9.23
CA HIS A 105 5.12 7.12 9.02
C HIS A 105 6.25 6.87 10.02
N TYR A 106 6.04 5.99 10.98
CA TYR A 106 6.91 5.71 12.12
C TYR A 106 7.14 6.93 13.05
N PRO A 107 7.49 6.72 14.33
CA PRO A 107 7.79 7.80 15.26
C PRO A 107 8.90 8.73 14.77
N ASN A 108 9.88 8.21 14.05
CA ASN A 108 11.00 8.99 13.48
C ASN A 108 10.68 9.63 12.12
N GLY A 109 9.48 9.49 11.59
CA GLY A 109 9.04 10.09 10.33
C GLY A 109 9.63 9.47 9.07
N LYS A 110 10.33 8.33 9.13
CA LYS A 110 10.93 7.70 7.94
C LYS A 110 9.93 6.94 7.07
N GLY A 111 8.83 6.50 7.66
CA GLY A 111 7.78 5.79 6.94
C GLY A 111 8.08 4.32 6.70
N ARG A 112 7.03 3.57 6.41
CA ARG A 112 7.11 2.19 5.92
C ARG A 112 7.47 2.19 4.44
N GLN A 113 7.76 1.03 3.87
CA GLN A 113 8.11 0.88 2.44
C GLN A 113 7.02 1.46 1.51
N GLU A 114 5.76 1.29 1.89
CA GLU A 114 4.59 1.77 1.14
C GLU A 114 4.18 3.21 1.47
N ASN A 115 4.82 3.85 2.46
CA ASN A 115 4.47 5.19 2.91
C ASN A 115 5.67 6.14 2.79
N ALA A 116 5.40 7.34 2.31
CA ALA A 116 6.44 8.34 2.16
C ALA A 116 7.10 8.72 3.50
N GLY A 117 8.41 8.89 3.49
CA GLY A 117 9.12 9.53 4.60
C GLY A 117 8.72 10.99 4.70
N VAL A 118 8.41 11.45 5.91
CA VAL A 118 8.04 12.84 6.19
C VAL A 118 9.13 13.58 6.97
N ALA A 119 10.10 12.86 7.52
CA ALA A 119 11.25 13.45 8.20
C ALA A 119 12.08 14.32 7.24
N GLY A 120 12.39 15.53 7.68
CA GLY A 120 13.20 16.47 6.90
C GLY A 120 12.47 17.25 5.82
N LEU A 121 11.17 17.04 5.62
CA LEU A 121 10.39 17.86 4.70
C LEU A 121 10.27 19.30 5.21
N PRO A 122 10.35 20.32 4.33
CA PRO A 122 10.02 21.69 4.70
C PRO A 122 8.60 21.78 5.28
N VAL A 123 8.43 22.49 6.38
CA VAL A 123 7.13 22.60 7.06
C VAL A 123 6.06 23.14 6.13
N SER A 124 6.36 24.15 5.30
CA SER A 124 5.44 24.72 4.33
C SER A 124 4.96 23.69 3.31
N TYR A 125 5.86 22.84 2.80
CA TYR A 125 5.51 21.75 1.89
C TYR A 125 4.62 20.71 2.58
N PHE A 126 4.94 20.33 3.80
CA PHE A 126 4.14 19.37 4.57
C PHE A 126 2.72 19.92 4.81
N MET A 127 2.60 21.17 5.24
CA MET A 127 1.31 21.82 5.47
C MET A 127 0.47 21.93 4.20
N GLN A 128 1.10 22.29 3.07
CA GLN A 128 0.43 22.33 1.77
C GLN A 128 -0.07 20.94 1.36
N THR A 129 0.77 19.93 1.50
CA THR A 129 0.42 18.54 1.20
C THR A 129 -0.78 18.08 2.01
N MET A 130 -0.83 18.36 3.32
CA MET A 130 -1.97 18.02 4.17
C MET A 130 -3.25 18.78 3.77
N SER A 131 -3.11 20.04 3.33
CA SER A 131 -4.24 20.83 2.79
C SER A 131 -4.77 20.22 1.49
N ASP A 132 -3.88 19.79 0.60
CA ASP A 132 -4.23 19.19 -0.69
C ASP A 132 -4.99 17.87 -0.50
N PHE A 133 -4.54 17.00 0.41
CA PHE A 133 -5.27 15.78 0.75
C PHE A 133 -6.66 16.09 1.30
N ARG A 134 -6.78 17.09 2.18
CA ARG A 134 -8.06 17.45 2.77
C ARG A 134 -9.04 18.02 1.74
N SER A 135 -8.55 18.73 0.74
CA SER A 135 -9.37 19.34 -0.33
C SER A 135 -9.63 18.41 -1.51
N GLY A 136 -8.97 17.25 -1.55
CA GLY A 136 -9.05 16.34 -2.70
C GLY A 136 -8.23 16.79 -3.91
N ALA A 137 -7.26 17.70 -3.73
CA ALA A 137 -6.35 18.12 -4.80
C ALA A 137 -5.21 17.10 -5.04
N ARG A 138 -5.07 16.12 -4.15
CA ARG A 138 -4.20 14.95 -4.23
C ARG A 138 -4.93 13.71 -3.81
#